data_96e9b5eab94e113f6ab85064f0a06fbe
#
_entry.id   96e9b5eab94e113f6ab85064f0a06fbe
#
_cell.length_a   1.000
_cell.length_b   1.000
_cell.length_c   1.000
_cell.angle_alpha   90.00
_cell.angle_beta   90.00
_cell.angle_gamma   90.00
#
_symmetry.space_group_name_H-M   'P 1'
#
loop_
_entity.id
_entity.type
_entity.pdbx_description
1 polymer ?
#
loop_
_entity_poly.entity_id
_entity_poly.type
_entity_poly.pdbx_seq_one_letter_code
_entity_poly.pdbx_strand_id
1 'polypeptide(L)'
;PLMLYAMGQTHALAQLQATHTIAMVGSRNPTPQGQINARDFARNLSASGLTIVSGLALGIDGAAHEGALLGAVMRNAAPTQLPTVAVVGTGLDRVYPRQHRDLAHQIAQQGLILSEYPLGTPPLRANFPKRNRLISGLSQATLVVEAALPSGSLITAKQALEQGRDVLAIPGSIHATQSKGCHWLIKQGAKLVESAQDVLEELQLPVWS
;
A
#
# COMPACT_ATOMS: atom_id res chain seq x y z
N PRO A 1 15.02 2.60 -9.76
CA PRO A 1 15.20 4.03 -10.07
C PRO A 1 16.66 4.45 -9.93
N LEU A 2 17.09 5.43 -10.72
CA LEU A 2 18.43 6.03 -10.59
C LEU A 2 18.47 7.02 -9.41
N MET A 3 17.33 7.62 -9.08
CA MET A 3 17.20 8.60 -8.02
C MET A 3 15.79 8.55 -7.44
N LEU A 4 15.67 8.72 -6.12
CA LEU A 4 14.41 8.91 -5.42
C LEU A 4 14.50 10.18 -4.56
N TYR A 5 13.47 10.99 -4.66
CA TYR A 5 13.23 12.07 -3.71
C TYR A 5 12.47 11.52 -2.51
N ALA A 6 12.84 11.95 -1.33
CA ALA A 6 12.23 11.49 -0.07
C ALA A 6 11.84 12.67 0.83
N MET A 7 10.70 12.58 1.48
CA MET A 7 10.20 13.55 2.45
C MET A 7 9.62 12.82 3.66
N GLY A 8 9.89 13.31 4.86
CA GLY A 8 9.40 12.74 6.11
C GLY A 8 10.51 12.16 6.96
N GLN A 9 10.31 10.99 7.52
CA GLN A 9 11.25 10.32 8.41
C GLN A 9 12.42 9.67 7.63
N THR A 10 13.19 10.47 6.93
CA THR A 10 14.25 10.03 5.99
C THR A 10 15.38 9.27 6.67
N HIS A 11 15.61 9.48 7.98
CA HIS A 11 16.60 8.73 8.74
C HIS A 11 16.25 7.22 8.85
N ALA A 12 14.97 6.86 8.71
CA ALA A 12 14.52 5.48 8.74
C ALA A 12 14.68 4.75 7.38
N LEU A 13 15.11 5.43 6.31
CA LEU A 13 15.33 4.81 4.99
C LEU A 13 16.32 3.64 5.04
N ALA A 14 17.40 3.77 5.81
CA ALA A 14 18.41 2.70 5.96
C ALA A 14 17.85 1.46 6.67
N GLN A 15 16.76 1.61 7.41
CA GLN A 15 16.10 0.53 8.16
C GLN A 15 14.91 -0.07 7.39
N LEU A 16 14.52 0.52 6.26
CA LEU A 16 13.43 0.03 5.44
C LEU A 16 13.85 -1.25 4.71
N GLN A 17 13.42 -2.39 5.24
CA GLN A 17 13.68 -3.70 4.65
C GLN A 17 12.45 -4.20 3.92
N ALA A 18 12.62 -4.69 2.70
CA ALA A 18 11.51 -5.25 1.92
C ALA A 18 10.79 -6.39 2.66
N THR A 19 11.51 -7.18 3.46
CA THR A 19 10.98 -8.27 4.28
C THR A 19 10.00 -7.86 5.38
N HIS A 20 9.94 -6.55 5.70
CA HIS A 20 9.02 -5.99 6.70
C HIS A 20 8.07 -4.95 6.09
N THR A 21 7.85 -5.03 4.79
CA THR A 21 6.96 -4.13 4.06
C THR A 21 5.93 -4.92 3.25
N ILE A 22 4.71 -4.39 3.18
CA ILE A 22 3.65 -4.93 2.34
C ILE A 22 3.01 -3.80 1.53
N ALA A 23 2.85 -4.02 0.22
CA ALA A 23 2.07 -3.13 -0.62
C ALA A 23 0.58 -3.37 -0.40
N MET A 24 -0.20 -2.31 -0.25
CA MET A 24 -1.67 -2.39 -0.23
C MET A 24 -2.23 -1.50 -1.33
N VAL A 25 -2.99 -2.10 -2.23
CA VAL A 25 -3.55 -1.42 -3.40
C VAL A 25 -5.00 -1.86 -3.65
N GLY A 26 -5.73 -1.04 -4.40
CA GLY A 26 -7.10 -1.40 -4.75
C GLY A 26 -7.84 -0.31 -5.51
N SER A 27 -9.15 -0.42 -5.49
CA SER A 27 -10.07 0.49 -6.16
C SER A 27 -9.91 1.93 -5.65
N ARG A 28 -9.95 2.88 -6.59
CA ARG A 28 -10.07 4.31 -6.26
C ARG A 28 -11.49 4.69 -5.83
N ASN A 29 -12.45 3.81 -6.11
CA ASN A 29 -13.86 3.95 -5.81
C ASN A 29 -14.37 2.69 -5.10
N PRO A 30 -13.87 2.41 -3.89
CA PRO A 30 -14.18 1.19 -3.17
C PRO A 30 -15.62 1.19 -2.65
N THR A 31 -16.10 0.00 -2.32
CA THR A 31 -17.29 -0.13 -1.48
C THR A 31 -16.99 0.37 -0.06
N PRO A 32 -18.02 0.74 0.74
CA PRO A 32 -17.81 1.05 2.16
C PRO A 32 -17.09 -0.09 2.90
N GLN A 33 -17.44 -1.35 2.61
CA GLN A 33 -16.79 -2.51 3.22
C GLN A 33 -15.32 -2.64 2.79
N GLY A 34 -15.00 -2.39 1.52
CA GLY A 34 -13.62 -2.41 1.02
C GLY A 34 -12.75 -1.36 1.70
N GLN A 35 -13.32 -0.18 1.97
CA GLN A 35 -12.61 0.89 2.68
C GLN A 35 -12.35 0.51 4.16
N ILE A 36 -13.34 -0.10 4.83
CA ILE A 36 -13.18 -0.64 6.19
C ILE A 36 -12.10 -1.73 6.20
N ASN A 37 -12.18 -2.70 5.29
CA ASN A 37 -11.20 -3.78 5.18
C ASN A 37 -9.78 -3.23 4.99
N ALA A 38 -9.58 -2.29 4.08
CA ALA A 38 -8.25 -1.69 3.85
C ALA A 38 -7.69 -1.05 5.11
N ARG A 39 -8.51 -0.27 5.83
CA ARG A 39 -8.11 0.39 7.07
C ARG A 39 -7.78 -0.63 8.17
N ASP A 40 -8.61 -1.65 8.34
CA ASP A 40 -8.43 -2.65 9.40
C ASP A 40 -7.23 -3.56 9.15
N PHE A 41 -7.05 -4.04 7.92
CA PHE A 41 -5.85 -4.80 7.54
C PHE A 41 -4.59 -3.97 7.77
N ALA A 42 -4.54 -2.73 7.27
CA ALA A 42 -3.39 -1.85 7.42
C ALA A 42 -3.08 -1.56 8.88
N ARG A 43 -4.12 -1.31 9.71
CA ARG A 43 -3.97 -1.08 11.15
C ARG A 43 -3.34 -2.28 11.84
N ASN A 44 -3.87 -3.47 11.63
CA ASN A 44 -3.40 -4.67 12.30
C ASN A 44 -2.00 -5.08 11.82
N LEU A 45 -1.73 -5.00 10.52
CA LEU A 45 -0.40 -5.28 9.95
C LEU A 45 0.64 -4.28 10.44
N SER A 46 0.30 -2.98 10.49
CA SER A 46 1.17 -1.95 11.04
C SER A 46 1.40 -2.16 12.54
N ALA A 47 0.38 -2.49 13.32
CA ALA A 47 0.51 -2.82 14.74
C ALA A 47 1.43 -4.03 14.96
N SER A 48 1.43 -4.99 14.03
CA SER A 48 2.32 -6.17 14.04
C SER A 48 3.74 -5.88 13.51
N GLY A 49 4.07 -4.65 13.19
CA GLY A 49 5.44 -4.27 12.81
C GLY A 49 5.69 -4.19 11.31
N LEU A 50 4.69 -4.34 10.45
CA LEU A 50 4.85 -4.13 9.01
C LEU A 50 4.72 -2.66 8.61
N THR A 51 5.52 -2.23 7.66
CA THR A 51 5.36 -0.96 6.96
C THR A 51 4.41 -1.13 5.78
N ILE A 52 3.36 -0.32 5.74
CA ILE A 52 2.40 -0.33 4.63
C ILE A 52 2.88 0.59 3.51
N VAL A 53 3.07 0.05 2.32
CA VAL A 53 3.47 0.81 1.12
C VAL A 53 2.26 0.97 0.20
N SER A 54 1.93 2.20 -0.16
CA SER A 54 0.81 2.48 -1.05
C SER A 54 1.01 3.77 -1.86
N GLY A 55 0.04 4.11 -2.70
CA GLY A 55 0.20 5.17 -3.70
C GLY A 55 -0.46 6.50 -3.37
N LEU A 56 -1.07 6.65 -2.20
CA LEU A 56 -1.80 7.85 -1.81
C LEU A 56 -2.99 8.19 -2.75
N ALA A 57 -3.44 7.26 -3.60
CA ALA A 57 -4.61 7.45 -4.43
C ALA A 57 -5.90 7.49 -3.59
N LEU A 58 -6.99 7.99 -4.17
CA LEU A 58 -8.32 7.89 -3.55
C LEU A 58 -8.68 6.43 -3.27
N GLY A 59 -9.55 6.21 -2.31
CA GLY A 59 -10.10 4.89 -1.99
C GLY A 59 -9.16 4.03 -1.14
N ILE A 60 -8.84 2.84 -1.62
CA ILE A 60 -8.10 1.83 -0.85
C ILE A 60 -6.73 2.32 -0.38
N ASP A 61 -5.99 3.03 -1.23
CA ASP A 61 -4.66 3.54 -0.88
C ASP A 61 -4.72 4.50 0.33
N GLY A 62 -5.67 5.45 0.30
CA GLY A 62 -5.88 6.39 1.41
C GLY A 62 -6.26 5.67 2.70
N ALA A 63 -7.22 4.74 2.64
CA ALA A 63 -7.66 3.96 3.79
C ALA A 63 -6.52 3.10 4.37
N ALA A 64 -5.65 2.54 3.51
CA ALA A 64 -4.48 1.79 3.95
C ALA A 64 -3.48 2.68 4.71
N HIS A 65 -3.19 3.88 4.22
CA HIS A 65 -2.32 4.83 4.93
C HIS A 65 -2.91 5.26 6.28
N GLU A 66 -4.21 5.58 6.32
CA GLU A 66 -4.91 5.93 7.56
C GLU A 66 -4.83 4.79 8.59
N GLY A 67 -5.13 3.56 8.17
CA GLY A 67 -5.04 2.38 9.01
C GLY A 67 -3.63 2.15 9.55
N ALA A 68 -2.61 2.30 8.71
CA ALA A 68 -1.21 2.13 9.10
C ALA A 68 -0.78 3.14 10.18
N LEU A 69 -1.18 4.40 10.05
CA LEU A 69 -0.91 5.44 11.05
C LEU A 69 -1.61 5.12 12.39
N LEU A 70 -2.85 4.63 12.35
CA LEU A 70 -3.57 4.19 13.55
C LEU A 70 -2.88 2.99 14.22
N GLY A 71 -2.40 2.01 13.44
CA GLY A 71 -1.68 0.83 13.94
C GLY A 71 -0.37 1.20 14.64
N ALA A 72 0.33 2.22 14.15
CA ALA A 72 1.56 2.69 14.76
C ALA A 72 1.36 3.21 16.20
N VAL A 73 0.22 3.85 16.47
CA VAL A 73 -0.12 4.33 17.82
C VAL A 73 -0.33 3.17 18.81
N MET A 74 -0.75 2.00 18.31
CA MET A 74 -0.99 0.82 19.12
C MET A 74 0.31 0.07 19.49
N ARG A 75 1.41 0.38 18.81
CA ARG A 75 2.71 -0.20 19.17
C ARG A 75 3.26 0.44 20.44
N ASN A 76 3.52 -0.38 21.44
CA ASN A 76 4.20 0.05 22.67
C ASN A 76 5.74 0.11 22.52
N ALA A 77 6.27 -0.17 21.33
CA ALA A 77 7.71 -0.22 21.05
C ALA A 77 8.22 1.10 20.45
N ALA A 78 9.49 1.40 20.69
CA ALA A 78 10.16 2.57 20.10
C ALA A 78 10.00 2.60 18.58
N PRO A 79 9.80 3.76 17.93
CA PRO A 79 9.49 3.89 16.52
C PRO A 79 10.74 3.64 15.66
N THR A 80 11.23 2.41 15.62
CA THR A 80 12.31 2.00 14.73
C THR A 80 11.82 1.69 13.32
N GLN A 81 10.51 1.57 13.13
CA GLN A 81 9.91 1.17 11.87
C GLN A 81 8.80 2.14 11.43
N LEU A 82 8.84 2.52 10.16
CA LEU A 82 7.84 3.41 9.56
C LEU A 82 6.46 2.73 9.54
N PRO A 83 5.37 3.43 9.93
CA PRO A 83 4.03 2.88 9.78
C PRO A 83 3.65 2.73 8.30
N THR A 84 4.03 3.71 7.50
CA THR A 84 3.66 3.73 6.09
C THR A 84 4.63 4.50 5.22
N VAL A 85 4.72 4.10 3.96
CA VAL A 85 5.45 4.77 2.89
C VAL A 85 4.48 5.06 1.73
N ALA A 86 4.30 6.33 1.42
CA ALA A 86 3.54 6.75 0.25
C ALA A 86 4.50 6.94 -0.93
N VAL A 87 4.26 6.23 -2.03
CA VAL A 87 4.96 6.46 -3.30
C VAL A 87 4.06 7.29 -4.20
N VAL A 88 4.50 8.47 -4.63
CA VAL A 88 3.66 9.40 -5.39
C VAL A 88 4.11 9.54 -6.84
N GLY A 89 3.19 9.97 -7.70
CA GLY A 89 3.43 10.17 -9.14
C GLY A 89 3.64 11.64 -9.52
N THR A 90 3.92 12.50 -8.54
CA THR A 90 4.17 13.95 -8.69
C THR A 90 5.48 14.33 -8.03
N GLY A 91 5.95 15.55 -8.22
CA GLY A 91 6.99 16.13 -7.36
C GLY A 91 6.49 16.22 -5.91
N LEU A 92 7.42 16.17 -4.95
CA LEU A 92 7.09 16.17 -3.51
C LEU A 92 6.55 17.54 -3.01
N ASP A 93 6.68 18.58 -3.80
CA ASP A 93 6.09 19.92 -3.57
C ASP A 93 4.59 19.97 -3.88
N ARG A 94 3.99 18.85 -4.33
CA ARG A 94 2.59 18.77 -4.73
C ARG A 94 1.89 17.59 -4.07
N VAL A 95 0.71 17.83 -3.52
CA VAL A 95 -0.17 16.76 -3.02
C VAL A 95 -1.25 16.44 -4.05
N TYR A 96 -1.31 15.19 -4.47
CA TYR A 96 -2.36 14.66 -5.32
C TYR A 96 -2.81 13.28 -4.86
N PRO A 97 -4.12 13.06 -4.70
CA PRO A 97 -5.24 14.00 -4.85
C PRO A 97 -5.30 15.04 -3.73
N ARG A 98 -5.91 16.20 -4.00
CA ARG A 98 -6.01 17.31 -3.01
C ARG A 98 -6.76 16.91 -1.74
N GLN A 99 -7.71 15.99 -1.85
CA GLN A 99 -8.47 15.45 -0.72
C GLN A 99 -7.57 14.76 0.32
N HIS A 100 -6.40 14.27 -0.08
CA HIS A 100 -5.45 13.60 0.80
C HIS A 100 -4.35 14.55 1.34
N ARG A 101 -4.57 15.88 1.31
CA ARG A 101 -3.59 16.84 1.80
C ARG A 101 -3.22 16.61 3.25
N ASP A 102 -4.22 16.50 4.12
CA ASP A 102 -3.99 16.30 5.57
C ASP A 102 -3.36 14.94 5.85
N LEU A 103 -3.80 13.90 5.13
CA LEU A 103 -3.20 12.57 5.20
C LEU A 103 -1.72 12.60 4.76
N ALA A 104 -1.40 13.29 3.66
CA ALA A 104 -0.01 13.44 3.21
C ALA A 104 0.87 14.14 4.26
N HIS A 105 0.35 15.17 4.95
CA HIS A 105 1.06 15.83 6.03
C HIS A 105 1.30 14.87 7.22
N GLN A 106 0.31 14.07 7.61
CA GLN A 106 0.46 13.06 8.66
C GLN A 106 1.50 12.00 8.27
N ILE A 107 1.50 11.55 7.01
CA ILE A 107 2.49 10.61 6.50
C ILE A 107 3.89 11.25 6.54
N ALA A 108 4.04 12.49 6.13
CA ALA A 108 5.33 13.19 6.20
C ALA A 108 5.85 13.36 7.64
N GLN A 109 4.95 13.47 8.63
CA GLN A 109 5.32 13.58 10.04
C GLN A 109 5.74 12.24 10.67
N GLN A 110 5.08 11.14 10.33
CA GLN A 110 5.20 9.86 11.01
C GLN A 110 5.78 8.74 10.12
N GLY A 111 5.74 8.91 8.81
CA GLY A 111 6.16 7.96 7.81
C GLY A 111 7.07 8.59 6.77
N LEU A 112 6.94 8.15 5.52
CA LEU A 112 7.79 8.57 4.42
C LEU A 112 6.98 8.76 3.14
N ILE A 113 7.33 9.78 2.36
CA ILE A 113 6.81 9.99 1.00
C ILE A 113 7.97 9.90 0.02
N LEU A 114 7.83 9.07 -1.01
CA LEU A 114 8.84 8.85 -2.05
C LEU A 114 8.32 9.24 -3.43
N SER A 115 9.20 9.78 -4.26
CA SER A 115 8.92 10.09 -5.66
C SER A 115 10.15 9.90 -6.55
N GLU A 116 9.96 9.40 -7.78
CA GLU A 116 10.98 9.45 -8.84
C GLU A 116 10.98 10.78 -9.59
N TYR A 117 10.02 11.66 -9.33
CA TYR A 117 9.81 12.85 -10.13
C TYR A 117 10.39 14.08 -9.46
N PRO A 118 11.07 14.95 -10.21
CA PRO A 118 11.62 16.20 -9.67
C PRO A 118 10.52 17.14 -9.17
N LEU A 119 10.88 18.06 -8.29
CA LEU A 119 9.98 19.11 -7.81
C LEU A 119 9.35 19.85 -9.00
N GLY A 120 8.11 20.28 -8.84
CA GLY A 120 7.33 20.92 -9.90
C GLY A 120 6.59 19.95 -10.83
N THR A 121 6.88 18.64 -10.81
CA THR A 121 6.20 17.68 -11.68
C THR A 121 4.71 17.59 -11.34
N PRO A 122 3.80 17.89 -12.30
CA PRO A 122 2.36 17.82 -12.07
C PRO A 122 1.85 16.37 -12.10
N PRO A 123 0.57 16.12 -11.71
CA PRO A 123 -0.04 14.81 -11.75
C PRO A 123 -0.36 14.38 -13.19
N LEU A 124 0.62 13.81 -13.89
CA LEU A 124 0.47 13.28 -15.24
C LEU A 124 -0.07 11.83 -15.19
N ARG A 125 -1.07 11.52 -16.03
CA ARG A 125 -1.70 10.19 -16.06
C ARG A 125 -0.70 9.05 -16.26
N ALA A 126 0.33 9.26 -17.08
CA ALA A 126 1.36 8.26 -17.38
C ALA A 126 2.27 7.95 -16.18
N ASN A 127 2.38 8.85 -15.20
CA ASN A 127 3.25 8.67 -14.05
C ASN A 127 2.70 7.61 -13.07
N PHE A 128 1.37 7.51 -12.93
CA PHE A 128 0.76 6.63 -11.94
C PHE A 128 1.02 5.13 -12.20
N PRO A 129 0.84 4.58 -13.42
CA PRO A 129 1.22 3.21 -13.70
C PRO A 129 2.73 2.96 -13.56
N LYS A 130 3.56 3.91 -13.97
CA LYS A 130 5.03 3.81 -13.85
C LYS A 130 5.48 3.76 -12.40
N ARG A 131 4.87 4.58 -11.53
CA ARG A 131 5.13 4.62 -10.10
C ARG A 131 4.79 3.29 -9.40
N ASN A 132 3.75 2.59 -9.84
CA ASN A 132 3.25 1.37 -9.19
C ASN A 132 4.31 0.28 -9.05
N ARG A 133 5.28 0.19 -9.98
CA ARG A 133 6.41 -0.75 -9.86
C ARG A 133 7.28 -0.52 -8.63
N LEU A 134 7.30 0.70 -8.11
CA LEU A 134 8.01 1.01 -6.87
C LEU A 134 7.22 0.54 -5.64
N ILE A 135 5.89 0.65 -5.70
CA ILE A 135 5.03 0.15 -4.60
C ILE A 135 5.26 -1.35 -4.42
N SER A 136 5.14 -2.13 -5.49
CA SER A 136 5.38 -3.58 -5.44
C SER A 136 6.85 -3.92 -5.17
N GLY A 137 7.80 -3.20 -5.79
CA GLY A 137 9.23 -3.48 -5.65
C GLY A 137 9.81 -3.20 -4.26
N LEU A 138 9.25 -2.25 -3.52
CA LEU A 138 9.63 -1.96 -2.14
C LEU A 138 9.04 -2.95 -1.12
N SER A 139 8.19 -3.86 -1.56
CA SER A 139 7.39 -4.70 -0.67
C SER A 139 7.68 -6.18 -0.85
N GLN A 140 7.54 -6.95 0.22
CA GLN A 140 7.66 -8.42 0.20
C GLN A 140 6.50 -9.05 -0.59
N ALA A 141 5.29 -8.53 -0.39
CA ALA A 141 4.07 -8.96 -1.07
C ALA A 141 3.17 -7.78 -1.41
N THR A 142 2.18 -8.02 -2.26
CA THR A 142 1.16 -7.05 -2.62
C THR A 142 -0.23 -7.57 -2.28
N LEU A 143 -0.92 -6.90 -1.35
CA LEU A 143 -2.31 -7.17 -1.00
C LEU A 143 -3.25 -6.31 -1.85
N VAL A 144 -4.14 -6.96 -2.57
CA VAL A 144 -5.22 -6.31 -3.33
C VAL A 144 -6.53 -6.44 -2.56
N VAL A 145 -7.08 -5.31 -2.11
CA VAL A 145 -8.28 -5.29 -1.26
C VAL A 145 -9.55 -5.34 -2.10
N GLU A 146 -9.68 -4.50 -3.08
CA GLU A 146 -10.76 -4.49 -4.08
C GLU A 146 -10.21 -4.08 -5.43
N ALA A 147 -10.65 -4.73 -6.48
CA ALA A 147 -10.31 -4.40 -7.85
C ALA A 147 -11.43 -4.78 -8.82
N ALA A 148 -11.89 -3.82 -9.61
CA ALA A 148 -12.72 -4.11 -10.78
C ALA A 148 -11.86 -4.64 -11.94
N LEU A 149 -12.49 -5.19 -12.97
CA LEU A 149 -11.85 -5.58 -14.22
C LEU A 149 -12.29 -4.61 -15.34
N PRO A 150 -11.34 -3.87 -15.99
CA PRO A 150 -9.91 -3.73 -15.67
C PRO A 150 -9.65 -2.68 -14.58
N SER A 151 -8.49 -2.74 -13.88
CA SER A 151 -8.11 -1.72 -12.92
C SER A 151 -6.60 -1.51 -12.82
N GLY A 152 -6.19 -0.32 -12.33
CA GLY A 152 -4.78 0.02 -12.12
C GLY A 152 -4.11 -0.83 -11.04
N SER A 153 -4.85 -1.30 -10.03
CA SER A 153 -4.34 -2.20 -9.00
C SER A 153 -3.93 -3.57 -9.54
N LEU A 154 -4.58 -4.06 -10.60
CA LEU A 154 -4.16 -5.28 -11.28
C LEU A 154 -2.83 -5.11 -12.01
N ILE A 155 -2.51 -3.90 -12.48
CA ILE A 155 -1.18 -3.59 -13.03
C ILE A 155 -0.12 -3.74 -11.95
N THR A 156 -0.38 -3.23 -10.75
CA THR A 156 0.54 -3.36 -9.61
C THR A 156 0.73 -4.82 -9.21
N ALA A 157 -0.35 -5.60 -9.16
CA ALA A 157 -0.29 -7.03 -8.86
C ALA A 157 0.54 -7.79 -9.91
N LYS A 158 0.36 -7.49 -11.20
CA LYS A 158 1.16 -8.07 -12.28
C LYS A 158 2.64 -7.72 -12.14
N GLN A 159 2.95 -6.46 -11.87
CA GLN A 159 4.33 -6.00 -11.62
C GLN A 159 4.96 -6.70 -10.42
N ALA A 160 4.20 -6.96 -9.35
CA ALA A 160 4.67 -7.73 -8.20
C ALA A 160 5.10 -9.13 -8.62
N LEU A 161 4.28 -9.85 -9.39
CA LEU A 161 4.61 -11.19 -9.92
C LEU A 161 5.85 -11.15 -10.83
N GLU A 162 5.97 -10.18 -11.72
CA GLU A 162 7.14 -9.98 -12.57
C GLU A 162 8.43 -9.72 -11.77
N GLN A 163 8.30 -9.17 -10.56
CA GLN A 163 9.38 -8.91 -9.61
C GLN A 163 9.66 -10.10 -8.67
N GLY A 164 8.96 -11.23 -8.84
CA GLY A 164 9.07 -12.40 -7.97
C GLY A 164 8.50 -12.17 -6.56
N ARG A 165 7.49 -11.30 -6.43
CA ARG A 165 6.80 -11.00 -5.17
C ARG A 165 5.45 -11.68 -5.10
N ASP A 166 5.04 -12.07 -3.90
CA ASP A 166 3.74 -12.68 -3.67
C ASP A 166 2.60 -11.70 -3.87
N VAL A 167 1.47 -12.23 -4.34
CA VAL A 167 0.22 -11.48 -4.46
C VAL A 167 -0.84 -12.13 -3.60
N LEU A 168 -1.46 -11.32 -2.75
CA LEU A 168 -2.54 -11.69 -1.86
C LEU A 168 -3.79 -10.93 -2.28
N ALA A 169 -4.97 -11.52 -2.13
CA ALA A 169 -6.22 -10.88 -2.49
C ALA A 169 -7.33 -11.19 -1.49
N ILE A 170 -8.09 -10.15 -1.15
CA ILE A 170 -9.27 -10.30 -0.30
C ILE A 170 -10.45 -10.74 -1.16
N PRO A 171 -11.15 -11.83 -0.83
CA PRO A 171 -12.35 -12.26 -1.55
C PRO A 171 -13.52 -11.32 -1.27
N GLY A 172 -14.55 -11.40 -2.09
CA GLY A 172 -15.77 -10.65 -1.89
C GLY A 172 -16.97 -11.30 -2.57
N SER A 173 -18.10 -10.62 -2.61
CA SER A 173 -19.30 -11.14 -3.27
C SER A 173 -19.04 -11.39 -4.76
N ILE A 174 -19.50 -12.55 -5.25
CA ILE A 174 -19.45 -12.88 -6.69
C ILE A 174 -20.29 -11.93 -7.54
N HIS A 175 -21.22 -11.19 -6.94
CA HIS A 175 -22.06 -10.19 -7.62
C HIS A 175 -21.46 -8.78 -7.61
N ALA A 176 -20.46 -8.52 -6.76
CA ALA A 176 -19.82 -7.21 -6.66
C ALA A 176 -18.76 -7.02 -7.76
N THR A 177 -18.91 -5.97 -8.55
CA THR A 177 -17.95 -5.60 -9.61
C THR A 177 -16.56 -5.39 -9.05
N GLN A 178 -16.45 -4.79 -7.87
CA GLN A 178 -15.17 -4.50 -7.19
C GLN A 178 -14.44 -5.75 -6.67
N SER A 179 -15.10 -6.91 -6.63
CA SER A 179 -14.46 -8.18 -6.23
C SER A 179 -13.92 -8.98 -7.42
N LYS A 180 -14.32 -8.65 -8.64
CA LYS A 180 -13.98 -9.44 -9.85
C LYS A 180 -12.48 -9.53 -10.11
N GLY A 181 -11.74 -8.43 -9.88
CA GLY A 181 -10.29 -8.41 -10.03
C GLY A 181 -9.59 -9.29 -9.00
N CYS A 182 -10.00 -9.23 -7.72
CA CYS A 182 -9.47 -10.11 -6.67
C CYS A 182 -9.77 -11.58 -6.98
N HIS A 183 -10.98 -11.92 -7.41
CA HIS A 183 -11.31 -13.29 -7.82
C HIS A 183 -10.49 -13.76 -9.01
N TRP A 184 -10.24 -12.88 -9.99
CA TRP A 184 -9.38 -13.18 -11.11
C TRP A 184 -7.95 -13.48 -10.63
N LEU A 185 -7.39 -12.66 -9.74
CA LEU A 185 -6.05 -12.87 -9.17
C LEU A 185 -5.97 -14.21 -8.43
N ILE A 186 -6.97 -14.54 -7.59
CA ILE A 186 -7.03 -15.81 -6.86
C ILE A 186 -7.03 -16.99 -7.83
N LYS A 187 -7.79 -16.91 -8.92
CA LYS A 187 -7.80 -17.95 -9.98
C LYS A 187 -6.46 -18.07 -10.70
N GLN A 188 -5.62 -17.01 -10.69
CA GLN A 188 -4.26 -17.02 -11.24
C GLN A 188 -3.19 -17.43 -10.22
N GLY A 189 -3.60 -17.85 -9.01
CA GLY A 189 -2.69 -18.34 -7.98
C GLY A 189 -2.35 -17.34 -6.87
N ALA A 190 -2.96 -16.15 -6.86
CA ALA A 190 -2.84 -15.26 -5.71
C ALA A 190 -3.45 -15.91 -4.46
N LYS A 191 -2.82 -15.71 -3.31
CA LYS A 191 -3.33 -16.26 -2.05
C LYS A 191 -4.59 -15.51 -1.60
N LEU A 192 -5.63 -16.26 -1.27
CA LEU A 192 -6.82 -15.72 -0.64
C LEU A 192 -6.52 -15.45 0.84
N VAL A 193 -6.82 -14.25 1.32
CA VAL A 193 -6.69 -13.86 2.72
C VAL A 193 -7.97 -13.20 3.22
N GLU A 194 -8.39 -13.55 4.43
CA GLU A 194 -9.61 -13.04 5.07
C GLU A 194 -9.29 -12.21 6.32
N SER A 195 -8.04 -12.26 6.79
CA SER A 195 -7.57 -11.56 7.98
C SER A 195 -6.12 -11.07 7.83
N ALA A 196 -5.73 -10.12 8.67
CA ALA A 196 -4.32 -9.71 8.78
C ALA A 196 -3.43 -10.87 9.25
N GLN A 197 -4.00 -11.78 10.06
CA GLN A 197 -3.34 -13.00 10.51
C GLN A 197 -2.92 -13.88 9.33
N ASP A 198 -3.80 -14.13 8.35
CA ASP A 198 -3.49 -14.92 7.17
C ASP A 198 -2.32 -14.29 6.38
N VAL A 199 -2.27 -12.96 6.32
CA VAL A 199 -1.17 -12.23 5.68
C VAL A 199 0.14 -12.48 6.40
N LEU A 200 0.16 -12.39 7.74
CA LEU A 200 1.37 -12.63 8.54
C LEU A 200 1.88 -14.07 8.39
N GLU A 201 0.96 -15.04 8.36
CA GLU A 201 1.29 -16.46 8.15
C GLU A 201 1.91 -16.70 6.76
N GLU A 202 1.33 -16.13 5.70
CA GLU A 202 1.89 -16.24 4.35
C GLU A 202 3.28 -15.58 4.25
N LEU A 203 3.52 -14.49 4.97
CA LEU A 203 4.81 -13.82 5.01
C LEU A 203 5.82 -14.49 5.96
N GLN A 204 5.43 -15.57 6.64
CA GLN A 204 6.24 -16.29 7.63
C GLN A 204 6.77 -15.38 8.76
N LEU A 205 5.99 -14.39 9.15
CA LEU A 205 6.32 -13.47 10.21
C LEU A 205 5.76 -13.98 11.55
N PRO A 206 6.47 -13.73 12.68
CA PRO A 206 5.99 -14.13 13.98
C PRO A 206 4.67 -13.42 14.30
N VAL A 207 3.71 -14.23 14.73
CA VAL A 207 2.41 -13.76 15.20
C VAL A 207 2.59 -13.33 16.65
N TRP A 208 2.40 -12.07 16.94
CA TRP A 208 2.41 -11.58 18.32
C TRP A 208 1.03 -11.84 18.94
N SER A 209 0.97 -12.79 19.86
CA SER A 209 -0.20 -13.07 20.70
C SER A 209 -0.38 -12.01 21.78
#